data_2d74ce20e2c1e5414addbb544a1a97db
#
_entry.id   2d74ce20e2c1e5414addbb544a1a97db
#
_cell.length_a   1.000
_cell.length_b   1.000
_cell.length_c   1.000
_cell.angle_alpha   90.00
_cell.angle_beta   90.00
_cell.angle_gamma   90.00
#
_symmetry.space_group_name_H-M   'P 1'
#
loop_
_entity.id
_entity.type
_entity.pdbx_description
1 polymer ?
#
loop_
_entity_poly.entity_id
_entity_poly.type
_entity_poly.pdbx_seq_one_letter_code
_entity_poly.pdbx_strand_id
1 'polypeptide(L)'
;MGDFFLDFKIYGRGAVMSMFPNIKNATGEELLIIIECVAKTQSIADTICSFARSTFLHFGYPGRISTAGNLAFPFSPSDAHMGAVYEFNVYHLMKVDDPKQYFPVTFHDVKDGKCSDFD
;
A
#
# COMPACT_ATOMS: atom_id res chain seq x y z
N MET A 1 17.32 10.22 4.62
CA MET A 1 16.49 9.02 4.71
C MET A 1 17.30 7.95 5.43
N GLY A 2 16.74 7.20 6.37
CA GLY A 2 17.45 6.10 7.04
C GLY A 2 17.82 4.99 6.05
N ASP A 3 18.48 3.94 6.52
CA ASP A 3 18.92 2.85 5.66
C ASP A 3 17.75 2.01 5.11
N PHE A 4 16.58 2.09 5.75
CA PHE A 4 15.35 1.46 5.30
C PHE A 4 14.12 2.17 5.89
N PHE A 5 12.96 1.91 5.31
CA PHE A 5 11.64 2.26 5.81
C PHE A 5 10.85 0.97 6.02
N LEU A 6 10.22 0.82 7.18
CA LEU A 6 9.39 -0.33 7.54
C LEU A 6 8.04 0.17 8.03
N ASP A 7 6.97 -0.33 7.43
CA ASP A 7 5.59 0.04 7.76
C ASP A 7 4.70 -1.20 7.96
N PHE A 8 3.72 -1.06 8.84
CA PHE A 8 2.73 -2.09 9.16
C PHE A 8 1.34 -1.55 8.89
N LYS A 9 0.76 -1.95 7.77
CA LYS A 9 -0.60 -1.56 7.38
C LYS A 9 -1.60 -2.58 7.92
N ILE A 10 -2.43 -2.18 8.88
CA ILE A 10 -3.40 -3.05 9.52
C ILE A 10 -4.79 -2.78 8.92
N TYR A 11 -5.18 -3.58 7.94
CA TYR A 11 -6.52 -3.53 7.35
C TYR A 11 -7.54 -4.08 8.35
N GLY A 12 -8.73 -3.45 8.40
CA GLY A 12 -9.70 -3.66 9.46
C GLY A 12 -9.53 -2.70 10.67
N ARG A 13 -8.41 -1.95 10.73
CA ARG A 13 -8.13 -0.93 11.75
C ARG A 13 -7.57 0.38 11.18
N GLY A 14 -8.02 0.78 10.01
CA GLY A 14 -7.68 2.09 9.45
C GLY A 14 -6.34 2.17 8.72
N ALA A 15 -5.87 1.10 8.10
CA ALA A 15 -4.66 1.09 7.28
C ALA A 15 -4.65 2.14 6.17
N VAL A 16 -5.83 2.47 5.62
CA VAL A 16 -6.01 3.43 4.53
C VAL A 16 -6.49 4.79 5.04
N MET A 17 -7.36 4.78 6.05
CA MET A 17 -8.12 5.95 6.51
C MET A 17 -7.74 6.38 7.94
N SER A 18 -6.56 6.04 8.43
CA SER A 18 -6.13 6.27 9.82
C SER A 18 -6.23 7.71 10.31
N MET A 19 -6.22 8.68 9.40
CA MET A 19 -6.32 10.11 9.72
C MET A 19 -7.76 10.63 9.90
N PHE A 20 -8.77 9.82 9.62
CA PHE A 20 -10.18 10.21 9.75
C PHE A 20 -10.78 9.72 11.06
N PRO A 21 -11.20 10.62 11.98
CA PRO A 21 -11.63 10.27 13.35
C PRO A 21 -12.92 9.45 13.43
N ASN A 22 -13.67 9.32 12.35
CA ASN A 22 -14.98 8.67 12.35
C ASN A 22 -14.92 7.13 12.21
N ILE A 23 -13.72 6.54 12.06
CA ILE A 23 -13.54 5.08 11.93
C ILE A 23 -13.25 4.42 13.30
N LYS A 24 -13.55 5.09 14.39
CA LYS A 24 -13.25 4.59 15.76
C LYS A 24 -13.91 3.24 16.10
N ASN A 25 -14.84 2.76 15.31
CA ASN A 25 -15.65 1.56 15.62
C ASN A 25 -15.54 0.44 14.57
N ALA A 26 -14.59 0.52 13.63
CA ALA A 26 -14.35 -0.58 12.71
C ALA A 26 -13.55 -1.69 13.44
N THR A 27 -14.25 -2.48 14.24
CA THR A 27 -13.70 -3.71 14.83
C THR A 27 -14.05 -4.86 13.90
N GLY A 28 -13.16 -5.14 12.93
CA GLY A 28 -13.25 -6.39 12.21
C GLY A 28 -12.91 -7.56 13.14
N GLU A 29 -13.58 -8.68 12.99
CA GLU A 29 -13.26 -9.91 13.72
C GLU A 29 -11.90 -10.46 13.28
N GLU A 30 -11.52 -10.21 12.02
CA GLU A 30 -10.24 -10.57 11.43
C GLU A 30 -9.49 -9.34 10.93
N LEU A 31 -8.16 -9.36 11.03
CA LEU A 31 -7.27 -8.30 10.59
C LEU A 31 -6.29 -8.85 9.57
N LEU A 32 -6.07 -8.11 8.48
CA LEU A 32 -4.97 -8.34 7.56
C LEU A 32 -3.83 -7.38 7.88
N ILE A 33 -2.63 -7.90 8.06
CA ILE A 33 -1.42 -7.10 8.25
C ILE A 33 -0.55 -7.21 7.01
N ILE A 34 -0.26 -6.07 6.38
CA ILE A 34 0.74 -5.97 5.32
C ILE A 34 1.99 -5.33 5.92
N ILE A 35 3.11 -6.06 5.87
CA ILE A 35 4.43 -5.56 6.26
C ILE A 35 5.11 -5.07 4.99
N GLU A 36 5.40 -3.78 4.92
CA GLU A 36 6.05 -3.15 3.77
C GLU A 36 7.44 -2.67 4.17
N CYS A 37 8.45 -3.05 3.40
CA CYS A 37 9.80 -2.55 3.59
C CYS A 37 10.35 -1.96 2.29
N VAL A 38 10.88 -0.76 2.39
CA VAL A 38 11.64 -0.10 1.33
C VAL A 38 13.07 0.09 1.83
N ALA A 39 14.05 -0.37 1.06
CA ALA A 39 15.45 -0.29 1.41
C ALA A 39 16.31 0.02 0.19
N LYS A 40 17.61 0.23 0.39
CA LYS A 40 18.55 0.53 -0.70
C LYS A 40 18.70 -0.60 -1.72
N THR A 41 18.45 -1.83 -1.29
CA THR A 41 18.49 -3.01 -2.17
C THR A 41 17.34 -3.96 -1.82
N GLN A 42 16.91 -4.76 -2.80
CA GLN A 42 15.90 -5.79 -2.60
C GLN A 42 16.32 -6.79 -1.50
N SER A 43 17.57 -7.22 -1.49
CA SER A 43 18.08 -8.17 -0.50
C SER A 43 17.98 -7.66 0.94
N ILE A 44 18.21 -6.35 1.17
CA ILE A 44 18.03 -5.75 2.50
C ILE A 44 16.55 -5.72 2.86
N ALA A 45 15.67 -5.33 1.94
CA ALA A 45 14.23 -5.32 2.17
C ALA A 45 13.70 -6.71 2.49
N ASP A 46 14.11 -7.74 1.75
CA ASP A 46 13.74 -9.13 1.98
C ASP A 46 14.16 -9.62 3.37
N THR A 47 15.39 -9.29 3.76
CA THR A 47 15.92 -9.67 5.09
C THR A 47 15.09 -9.05 6.21
N ILE A 48 14.77 -7.76 6.09
CA ILE A 48 14.00 -7.02 7.09
C ILE A 48 12.57 -7.55 7.17
N CYS A 49 11.89 -7.73 6.03
CA CYS A 49 10.54 -8.29 5.99
C CYS A 49 10.48 -9.70 6.56
N SER A 50 11.42 -10.56 6.20
CA SER A 50 11.51 -11.93 6.71
C SER A 50 11.73 -11.97 8.22
N PHE A 51 12.59 -11.09 8.74
CA PHE A 51 12.82 -10.97 10.19
C PHE A 51 11.56 -10.46 10.90
N ALA A 52 10.92 -9.42 10.40
CA ALA A 52 9.69 -8.87 10.97
C ALA A 52 8.58 -9.93 10.99
N ARG A 53 8.34 -10.62 9.88
CA ARG A 53 7.36 -11.70 9.76
C ARG A 53 7.63 -12.83 10.76
N SER A 54 8.87 -13.30 10.85
CA SER A 54 9.27 -14.37 11.77
C SER A 54 9.07 -13.95 13.22
N THR A 55 9.43 -12.72 13.54
CA THR A 55 9.22 -12.16 14.88
C THR A 55 7.74 -12.11 15.23
N PHE A 56 6.90 -11.59 14.35
CA PHE A 56 5.44 -11.58 14.56
C PHE A 56 4.84 -12.96 14.76
N LEU A 57 5.28 -13.94 13.96
CA LEU A 57 4.77 -15.30 14.02
C LEU A 57 5.10 -15.96 15.37
N HIS A 58 6.28 -15.70 15.90
CA HIS A 58 6.81 -16.39 17.08
C HIS A 58 6.80 -15.56 18.36
N PHE A 59 6.42 -14.29 18.30
CA PHE A 59 6.46 -13.40 19.46
C PHE A 59 5.58 -13.92 20.59
N GLY A 60 6.18 -14.01 21.78
CA GLY A 60 5.47 -14.42 23.00
C GLY A 60 4.76 -13.24 23.66
N TYR A 61 3.52 -13.45 24.11
CA TYR A 61 2.76 -12.45 24.86
C TYR A 61 1.90 -13.12 25.93
N PRO A 62 1.50 -12.39 26.99
CA PRO A 62 0.61 -12.94 28.03
C PRO A 62 -0.71 -13.44 27.45
N GLY A 63 -1.11 -14.65 27.84
CA GLY A 63 -2.35 -15.27 27.33
C GLY A 63 -2.21 -15.98 25.98
N ARG A 64 -1.00 -16.05 25.40
CA ARG A 64 -0.76 -16.82 24.17
C ARG A 64 -1.01 -18.30 24.41
N ILE A 65 -1.84 -18.92 23.56
CA ILE A 65 -2.20 -20.35 23.64
C ILE A 65 -1.28 -21.18 22.74
N SER A 66 -0.92 -20.66 21.55
CA SER A 66 -0.09 -21.38 20.58
C SER A 66 1.38 -21.03 20.73
N THR A 67 2.27 -22.01 20.56
CA THR A 67 3.72 -21.81 20.54
C THR A 67 4.25 -21.30 19.19
N ALA A 68 3.51 -21.54 18.13
CA ALA A 68 3.73 -20.98 16.80
C ALA A 68 2.38 -20.69 16.17
N GLY A 69 2.29 -19.70 15.28
CA GLY A 69 1.04 -19.46 14.56
C GLY A 69 0.24 -18.29 15.11
N ASN A 70 0.89 -17.20 15.53
CA ASN A 70 0.20 -15.94 15.78
C ASN A 70 -0.44 -15.37 14.51
N LEU A 71 0.02 -15.83 13.33
CA LEU A 71 -0.39 -15.35 12.02
C LEU A 71 -0.86 -16.51 11.15
N ALA A 72 -1.93 -16.30 10.42
CA ALA A 72 -2.32 -17.14 9.28
C ALA A 72 -1.86 -16.46 7.99
N PHE A 73 -1.18 -17.19 7.11
CA PHE A 73 -0.70 -16.67 5.84
C PHE A 73 -1.70 -17.02 4.74
N PRO A 74 -2.32 -16.00 4.09
CA PRO A 74 -3.28 -16.26 3.01
C PRO A 74 -2.61 -16.72 1.71
N PHE A 75 -1.29 -16.49 1.57
CA PHE A 75 -0.52 -16.79 0.36
C PHE A 75 0.76 -17.56 0.68
N SER A 76 1.21 -18.36 -0.29
CA SER A 76 2.53 -18.99 -0.30
C SER A 76 3.16 -18.87 -1.70
N PRO A 77 4.29 -18.17 -1.85
CA PRO A 77 5.08 -17.51 -0.81
C PRO A 77 4.36 -16.31 -0.18
N SER A 78 4.65 -16.04 1.10
CA SER A 78 4.07 -14.91 1.84
C SER A 78 4.75 -13.57 1.55
N ASP A 79 5.95 -13.61 0.98
CA ASP A 79 6.76 -12.44 0.67
C ASP A 79 6.70 -12.17 -0.83
N ALA A 80 6.44 -10.92 -1.22
CA ALA A 80 6.33 -10.50 -2.61
C ALA A 80 7.28 -9.35 -2.91
N HIS A 81 8.08 -9.48 -3.97
CA HIS A 81 8.92 -8.41 -4.47
C HIS A 81 8.07 -7.45 -5.31
N MET A 82 7.95 -6.20 -4.88
CA MET A 82 7.16 -5.17 -5.56
C MET A 82 8.00 -4.31 -6.51
N GLY A 83 9.33 -4.55 -6.56
CA GLY A 83 10.22 -3.82 -7.44
C GLY A 83 10.68 -2.48 -6.90
N ALA A 84 11.22 -1.64 -7.78
CA ALA A 84 11.73 -0.33 -7.41
C ALA A 84 10.59 0.64 -7.08
N VAL A 85 10.78 1.43 -6.03
CA VAL A 85 9.90 2.53 -5.65
C VAL A 85 10.57 3.87 -5.98
N TYR A 86 9.74 4.83 -6.34
CA TYR A 86 10.17 6.15 -6.78
C TYR A 86 9.43 7.21 -5.99
N GLU A 87 10.09 8.34 -5.75
CA GLU A 87 9.46 9.53 -5.18
C GLU A 87 9.62 10.71 -6.13
N PHE A 88 8.67 11.65 -6.08
CA PHE A 88 8.79 12.89 -6.82
C PHE A 88 9.87 13.76 -6.18
N ASN A 89 10.95 14.01 -6.93
CA ASN A 89 12.05 14.87 -6.48
C ASN A 89 12.04 16.26 -7.12
N VAL A 90 11.18 16.46 -8.13
CA VAL A 90 11.03 17.75 -8.84
C VAL A 90 9.57 18.10 -8.92
N TYR A 91 9.23 19.26 -8.37
CA TYR A 91 7.90 19.84 -8.43
C TYR A 91 8.00 21.20 -9.13
N HIS A 92 7.40 21.31 -10.31
CA HIS A 92 7.37 22.57 -11.06
C HIS A 92 5.95 23.10 -11.21
N LEU A 93 5.81 24.41 -10.98
CA LEU A 93 4.63 25.16 -11.41
C LEU A 93 4.92 25.70 -12.81
N MET A 94 4.15 25.24 -13.79
CA MET A 94 4.19 25.78 -15.15
C MET A 94 3.09 26.83 -15.29
N LYS A 95 3.46 28.04 -15.73
CA LYS A 95 2.48 29.04 -16.09
C LYS A 95 1.80 28.60 -17.39
N VAL A 96 0.48 28.43 -17.34
CA VAL A 96 -0.35 28.02 -18.48
C VAL A 96 -1.34 29.14 -18.76
N ASP A 97 -1.22 29.80 -19.90
CA ASP A 97 -2.13 30.87 -20.31
C ASP A 97 -3.45 30.30 -20.84
N ASP A 98 -3.39 29.18 -21.59
CA ASP A 98 -4.57 28.42 -22.01
C ASP A 98 -4.35 26.93 -21.76
N PRO A 99 -5.06 26.34 -20.77
CA PRO A 99 -4.94 24.92 -20.46
C PRO A 99 -5.24 23.98 -21.64
N LYS A 100 -6.12 24.39 -22.57
CA LYS A 100 -6.50 23.55 -23.72
C LYS A 100 -5.37 23.28 -24.70
N GLN A 101 -4.34 24.16 -24.73
CA GLN A 101 -3.16 23.94 -25.57
C GLN A 101 -2.34 22.71 -25.12
N TYR A 102 -2.29 22.48 -23.81
CA TYR A 102 -1.44 21.42 -23.23
C TYR A 102 -2.25 20.18 -22.85
N PHE A 103 -3.55 20.38 -22.60
CA PHE A 103 -4.46 19.31 -22.18
C PHE A 103 -5.71 19.33 -23.07
N PRO A 104 -5.59 18.88 -24.32
CA PRO A 104 -6.73 18.84 -25.23
C PRO A 104 -7.80 17.89 -24.67
N VAL A 105 -9.05 18.36 -24.67
CA VAL A 105 -10.20 17.58 -24.22
C VAL A 105 -11.00 17.16 -25.43
N THR A 106 -11.25 15.85 -25.56
CA THR A 106 -12.12 15.29 -26.57
C THR A 106 -13.38 14.75 -25.88
N PHE A 107 -14.54 15.07 -26.44
CA PHE A 107 -15.82 14.57 -25.96
C PHE A 107 -16.27 13.41 -26.83
N HIS A 108 -16.72 12.34 -26.20
CA HIS A 108 -17.27 11.17 -26.87
C HIS A 108 -18.67 10.92 -26.33
N ASP A 109 -19.66 10.77 -27.19
CA ASP A 109 -20.97 10.30 -26.79
C ASP A 109 -21.06 8.78 -26.99
N VAL A 110 -21.56 8.08 -25.98
CA VAL A 110 -21.72 6.63 -26.02
C VAL A 110 -23.19 6.31 -25.94
N LYS A 111 -23.76 5.90 -27.07
CA LYS A 111 -25.15 5.42 -27.19
C LYS A 111 -25.17 4.01 -27.72
N ASP A 112 -25.94 3.14 -27.07
CA ASP A 112 -26.13 1.75 -27.50
C ASP A 112 -24.83 0.98 -27.76
N GLY A 113 -23.80 1.26 -26.93
CA GLY A 113 -22.48 0.64 -27.04
C GLY A 113 -21.63 1.13 -28.23
N LYS A 114 -22.07 2.19 -28.92
CA LYS A 114 -21.31 2.86 -29.99
C LYS A 114 -20.80 4.19 -29.50
N CYS A 115 -19.52 4.43 -29.75
CA CYS A 115 -18.85 5.71 -29.48
C CYS A 115 -18.91 6.58 -30.75
N SER A 116 -19.30 7.84 -30.58
CA SER A 116 -19.22 8.86 -31.63
C SER A 116 -18.45 10.06 -31.10
N ASP A 117 -17.58 10.58 -31.93
CA ASP A 117 -16.83 11.80 -31.65
C ASP A 117 -17.73 13.01 -31.95
N PHE A 118 -17.65 14.03 -31.13
CA PHE A 118 -18.21 15.33 -31.45
C PHE A 118 -17.13 16.15 -32.15
N ASP A 119 -17.44 16.69 -33.30
CA ASP A 119 -16.65 17.71 -34.02
C ASP A 119 -16.72 19.07 -33.32
#